data_5be8014d8309e3a642f24b602b080625
#
_entry.id   5be8014d8309e3a642f24b602b080625
#
_cell.length_a   1.000
_cell.length_b   1.000
_cell.length_c   1.000
_cell.angle_alpha   90.00
_cell.angle_beta   90.00
_cell.angle_gamma   90.00
#
_symmetry.space_group_name_H-M   'P 1'
#
loop_
_entity.id
_entity.type
_entity.pdbx_description
1 polymer ?
#
loop_
_entity_poly.entity_id
_entity_poly.type
_entity_poly.pdbx_seq_one_letter_code
_entity_poly.pdbx_strand_id
1 'polypeptide(L)'
;MNLSPEPLDGPLQEGRFKRRRNSLEIMSEMLEAAEQGSRKTTIMFKANLSYALLVQYLSILKANEFLETADDGKTFFPTRKGQNFVKEFREFRELHDSYTQKALVVNRLIKQ
;
A
#
# COMPACT_ATOMS: atom_id res chain seq x y z
N MET A 1 -2.63 -16.24 -10.57
CA MET A 1 -2.39 -15.22 -10.27
C MET A 1 -1.14 -14.79 -10.51
N ASN A 2 -0.87 -14.02 -10.83
CA ASN A 2 0.21 -13.58 -11.15
C ASN A 2 0.61 -12.52 -10.48
N LEU A 3 1.40 -12.53 -9.92
CA LEU A 3 1.75 -11.58 -9.18
C LEU A 3 2.78 -10.90 -9.69
N SER A 4 3.20 -10.93 -10.27
CA SER A 4 4.20 -10.33 -10.66
C SER A 4 4.24 -9.41 -11.31
N PRO A 5 4.56 -9.08 -11.61
CA PRO A 5 4.85 -8.41 -12.26
C PRO A 5 5.08 -7.19 -12.28
N GLU A 6 4.79 -6.71 -12.28
CA GLU A 6 4.85 -5.62 -12.33
C GLU A 6 5.77 -5.00 -11.91
N PRO A 7 5.98 -5.00 -11.47
CA PRO A 7 6.84 -4.31 -10.82
C PRO A 7 7.90 -3.97 -11.60
N LEU A 8 8.10 -4.55 -12.14
CA LEU A 8 9.04 -4.40 -12.82
C LEU A 8 9.32 -3.22 -13.29
N ASP A 9 8.63 -2.87 -13.62
CA ASP A 9 8.83 -1.69 -14.20
C ASP A 9 9.43 -0.82 -13.26
N GLY A 10 9.24 -0.99 -12.17
CA GLY A 10 9.75 -0.11 -11.30
C GLY A 10 11.14 0.26 -11.51
N PRO A 11 11.92 -0.61 -11.69
CA PRO A 11 13.30 -0.32 -11.72
C PRO A 11 13.68 0.68 -12.65
N LEU A 12 13.11 0.68 -13.68
CA LEU A 12 13.50 1.53 -14.59
C LEU A 12 13.33 2.89 -14.28
N GLN A 13 12.40 3.20 -13.68
CA GLN A 13 12.21 4.52 -13.45
C GLN A 13 12.67 5.02 -12.22
N GLU A 14 13.17 4.26 -11.48
CA GLU A 14 13.52 4.72 -10.30
C GLU A 14 14.44 5.75 -10.44
N GLY A 15 14.87 6.36 -9.76
CA GLY A 15 15.81 7.29 -9.96
C GLY A 15 15.21 8.61 -10.02
N ARG A 16 14.62 8.93 -11.04
CA ARG A 16 14.10 10.16 -11.15
C ARG A 16 12.78 10.28 -10.67
N PHE A 17 11.99 9.28 -10.70
CA PHE A 17 10.67 9.40 -10.30
C PHE A 17 10.38 8.63 -9.12
N LYS A 18 9.38 8.95 -8.42
CA LYS A 18 8.92 8.19 -7.38
C LYS A 18 8.50 6.90 -7.88
N ARG A 19 8.72 5.86 -7.19
CA ARG A 19 8.33 4.56 -7.60
C ARG A 19 6.85 4.49 -7.64
N ARG A 20 6.29 3.85 -8.62
CA ARG A 20 4.90 3.68 -8.68
C ARG A 20 4.47 2.77 -7.60
N ARG A 21 3.42 3.07 -6.92
CA ARG A 21 2.89 2.23 -5.89
C ARG A 21 1.80 1.37 -6.49
N ASN A 22 1.69 0.12 -6.05
CA ASN A 22 0.60 -0.72 -6.50
C ASN A 22 -0.60 -0.51 -5.58
N SER A 23 -1.72 -1.13 -5.91
CA SER A 23 -2.93 -0.96 -5.15
C SER A 23 -2.79 -1.36 -3.70
N LEU A 24 -2.09 -2.44 -3.46
CA LEU A 24 -1.94 -2.92 -2.08
C LEU A 24 -1.16 -1.92 -1.24
N GLU A 25 -0.14 -1.33 -1.83
CA GLU A 25 0.65 -0.34 -1.11
C GLU A 25 -0.20 0.89 -0.80
N ILE A 26 -0.99 1.33 -1.75
CA ILE A 26 -1.83 2.50 -1.54
C ILE A 26 -2.84 2.21 -0.44
N MET A 27 -3.49 1.05 -0.49
CA MET A 27 -4.47 0.72 0.52
C MET A 27 -3.85 0.63 1.90
N SER A 28 -2.69 0.04 1.99
CA SER A 28 -2.01 -0.07 3.28
C SER A 28 -1.66 1.30 3.83
N GLU A 29 -1.15 2.17 2.96
CA GLU A 29 -0.77 3.51 3.40
C GLU A 29 -1.97 4.32 3.84
N MET A 30 -3.10 4.15 3.18
CA MET A 30 -4.30 4.85 3.57
C MET A 30 -4.80 4.37 4.93
N LEU A 31 -4.74 3.06 5.15
CA LEU A 31 -5.17 2.52 6.43
C LEU A 31 -4.25 2.96 7.55
N GLU A 32 -2.97 3.02 7.27
CA GLU A 32 -2.03 3.52 8.28
C GLU A 32 -2.29 4.99 8.56
N ALA A 33 -2.61 5.76 7.55
CA ALA A 33 -2.90 7.17 7.74
C ALA A 33 -4.16 7.37 8.58
N ALA A 34 -5.06 6.40 8.56
CA ALA A 34 -6.31 6.51 9.30
C ALA A 34 -6.25 5.85 10.67
N GLU A 35 -5.12 5.31 11.03
CA GLU A 35 -5.01 4.51 12.22
C GLU A 35 -5.57 5.15 13.48
N GLN A 36 -5.31 6.40 13.69
CA GLN A 36 -5.80 7.08 14.87
C GLN A 36 -7.10 7.82 14.61
N GLY A 37 -7.71 7.61 13.49
CA GLY A 37 -8.91 8.33 13.11
C GLY A 37 -8.53 9.57 12.32
N SER A 38 -8.96 9.64 11.07
CA SER A 38 -8.61 10.77 10.23
C SER A 38 -9.72 11.12 9.27
N ARG A 39 -9.76 12.37 8.88
CA ARG A 39 -10.69 12.78 7.84
C ARG A 39 -10.06 12.48 6.51
N LYS A 40 -10.88 12.47 5.46
CA LYS A 40 -10.39 12.05 4.18
C LYS A 40 -9.28 12.96 3.63
N THR A 41 -9.33 14.26 3.93
CA THR A 41 -8.27 15.13 3.44
C THR A 41 -6.93 14.79 4.10
N THR A 42 -6.96 14.41 5.37
CA THR A 42 -5.74 14.03 6.06
C THR A 42 -5.20 12.73 5.47
N ILE A 43 -6.09 11.79 5.16
CA ILE A 43 -5.66 10.54 4.55
C ILE A 43 -5.04 10.84 3.19
N MET A 44 -5.66 11.73 2.41
CA MET A 44 -5.17 12.08 1.12
C MET A 44 -3.76 12.65 1.20
N PHE A 45 -3.56 13.55 2.15
CA PHE A 45 -2.30 14.16 2.32
C PHE A 45 -1.25 13.18 2.78
N LYS A 46 -1.52 12.39 3.81
CA LYS A 46 -0.55 11.47 4.33
C LYS A 46 -0.21 10.36 3.37
N ALA A 47 -1.18 9.92 2.58
CA ALA A 47 -0.93 8.86 1.62
C ALA A 47 -0.51 9.42 0.27
N ASN A 48 -0.41 10.74 0.17
CA ASN A 48 0.08 11.40 -1.03
C ASN A 48 -0.73 10.99 -2.26
N LEU A 49 -2.02 11.24 -2.21
CA LEU A 49 -2.91 10.85 -3.29
C LEU A 49 -3.57 12.05 -3.92
N SER A 50 -3.93 11.91 -5.19
CA SER A 50 -4.78 12.90 -5.80
C SER A 50 -6.19 12.68 -5.25
N TYR A 51 -7.05 13.65 -5.43
CA TYR A 51 -8.42 13.50 -4.93
C TYR A 51 -9.12 12.35 -5.65
N ALA A 52 -8.89 12.21 -6.93
CA ALA A 52 -9.52 11.14 -7.68
C ALA A 52 -9.12 9.76 -7.14
N LEU A 53 -7.85 9.59 -6.83
CA LEU A 53 -7.39 8.32 -6.28
C LEU A 53 -7.92 8.13 -4.87
N LEU A 54 -7.98 9.20 -4.09
CA LEU A 54 -8.54 9.09 -2.76
C LEU A 54 -9.96 8.55 -2.81
N VAL A 55 -10.80 9.13 -3.66
CA VAL A 55 -12.19 8.73 -3.75
C VAL A 55 -12.29 7.28 -4.19
N GLN A 56 -11.51 6.92 -5.19
CA GLN A 56 -11.53 5.57 -5.71
C GLN A 56 -11.14 4.55 -4.63
N TYR A 57 -10.07 4.81 -3.94
CA TYR A 57 -9.59 3.86 -2.95
C TYR A 57 -10.40 3.87 -1.66
N LEU A 58 -11.00 5.00 -1.30
CA LEU A 58 -11.90 4.99 -0.16
C LEU A 58 -13.07 4.05 -0.42
N SER A 59 -13.56 4.07 -1.65
CA SER A 59 -14.65 3.20 -2.03
C SER A 59 -14.23 1.73 -1.92
N ILE A 60 -13.05 1.42 -2.38
CA ILE A 60 -12.55 0.06 -2.33
C ILE A 60 -12.37 -0.40 -0.88
N LEU A 61 -11.80 0.47 -0.05
CA LEU A 61 -11.56 0.11 1.33
C LEU A 61 -12.87 -0.12 2.09
N LYS A 62 -13.87 0.69 1.81
CA LYS A 62 -15.14 0.51 2.46
C LYS A 62 -15.83 -0.75 1.97
N ALA A 63 -15.76 -1.01 0.68
CA ALA A 63 -16.39 -2.20 0.12
C ALA A 63 -15.80 -3.48 0.69
N ASN A 64 -14.52 -3.44 1.04
CA ASN A 64 -13.86 -4.59 1.62
C ASN A 64 -13.96 -4.61 3.14
N GLU A 65 -14.64 -3.61 3.68
CA GLU A 65 -14.81 -3.53 5.13
C GLU A 65 -13.49 -3.36 5.85
N PHE A 66 -12.56 -2.67 5.22
CA PHE A 66 -11.28 -2.36 5.85
C PHE A 66 -11.34 -1.04 6.59
N LEU A 67 -12.33 -0.21 6.28
CA LEU A 67 -12.43 1.12 6.84
C LEU A 67 -13.85 1.39 7.27
N GLU A 68 -14.02 2.03 8.39
CA GLU A 68 -15.35 2.39 8.86
C GLU A 68 -15.39 3.87 9.20
N THR A 69 -16.60 4.42 9.23
CA THR A 69 -16.80 5.82 9.50
C THR A 69 -17.31 5.98 10.91
N ALA A 70 -16.78 6.95 11.63
CA ALA A 70 -17.23 7.21 12.97
C ALA A 70 -18.61 7.88 12.95
N ASP A 71 -19.14 8.11 14.14
CA ASP A 71 -20.47 8.69 14.27
C ASP A 71 -20.59 10.07 13.63
N ASP A 72 -19.51 10.79 13.55
CA ASP A 72 -19.57 12.14 12.97
C ASP A 72 -19.72 12.08 11.44
N GLY A 73 -19.62 10.90 10.86
CA GLY A 73 -19.76 10.75 9.43
C GLY A 73 -18.57 11.29 8.65
N LYS A 74 -17.52 11.73 9.32
CA LYS A 74 -16.40 12.35 8.66
C LYS A 74 -15.06 11.72 8.99
N THR A 75 -14.99 11.07 10.12
CA THR A 75 -13.72 10.49 10.56
C THR A 75 -13.70 9.02 10.23
N PHE A 76 -12.61 8.56 9.65
CA PHE A 76 -12.48 7.17 9.25
C PHE A 76 -11.48 6.46 10.13
N PHE A 77 -11.76 5.20 10.41
CA PHE A 77 -10.87 4.35 11.21
C PHE A 77 -10.72 3.03 10.50
N PRO A 78 -9.60 2.37 10.62
CA PRO A 78 -9.49 1.01 10.08
C PRO A 78 -10.27 0.06 10.95
N THR A 79 -10.94 -0.88 10.34
CA THR A 79 -11.62 -1.92 11.09
C THR A 79 -10.57 -2.93 11.55
N ARG A 80 -10.98 -3.90 12.32
CA ARG A 80 -10.06 -4.96 12.70
C ARG A 80 -9.55 -5.68 11.45
N LYS A 81 -10.42 -5.89 10.48
CA LYS A 81 -10.03 -6.52 9.23
C LYS A 81 -9.00 -5.66 8.50
N GLY A 82 -9.19 -4.35 8.52
CA GLY A 82 -8.24 -3.43 7.91
C GLY A 82 -6.89 -3.46 8.61
N GLN A 83 -6.92 -3.54 9.93
CA GLN A 83 -5.67 -3.62 10.69
C GLN A 83 -4.93 -4.90 10.36
N ASN A 84 -5.67 -5.98 10.19
CA ASN A 84 -5.07 -7.24 9.81
C ASN A 84 -4.47 -7.17 8.42
N PHE A 85 -5.15 -6.49 7.51
CA PHE A 85 -4.63 -6.32 6.17
C PHE A 85 -3.27 -5.61 6.22
N VAL A 86 -3.17 -4.56 7.01
CA VAL A 86 -1.93 -3.81 7.10
C VAL A 86 -0.82 -4.70 7.65
N LYS A 87 -1.15 -5.46 8.69
CA LYS A 87 -0.16 -6.33 9.29
C LYS A 87 0.34 -7.37 8.30
N GLU A 88 -0.60 -8.03 7.62
CA GLU A 88 -0.21 -9.08 6.69
C GLU A 88 0.53 -8.52 5.50
N PHE A 89 0.13 -7.36 5.03
CA PHE A 89 0.80 -6.76 3.90
C PHE A 89 2.22 -6.35 4.28
N ARG A 90 2.40 -5.85 5.50
CA ARG A 90 3.73 -5.45 5.94
C ARG A 90 4.65 -6.67 5.99
N GLU A 91 4.14 -7.79 6.47
CA GLU A 91 4.94 -9.00 6.53
C GLU A 91 5.22 -9.52 5.12
N PHE A 92 4.24 -9.42 4.25
CA PHE A 92 4.43 -9.83 2.87
C PHE A 92 5.54 -9.01 2.22
N ARG A 93 5.56 -7.71 2.47
CA ARG A 93 6.58 -6.87 1.89
C ARG A 93 7.97 -7.22 2.41
N GLU A 94 8.07 -7.53 3.69
CA GLU A 94 9.35 -7.90 4.25
C GLU A 94 9.86 -9.18 3.62
N LEU A 95 8.98 -10.13 3.41
CA LEU A 95 9.38 -11.38 2.80
C LEU A 95 9.78 -11.16 1.34
N HIS A 96 9.02 -10.32 0.65
CA HIS A 96 9.32 -10.04 -0.74
C HIS A 96 10.66 -9.34 -0.86
N ASP A 97 10.95 -8.40 0.02
CA ASP A 97 12.22 -7.68 -0.02
C ASP A 97 13.37 -8.63 0.28
N SER A 98 13.19 -9.54 1.23
CA SER A 98 14.22 -10.50 1.55
C SER A 98 14.49 -11.42 0.37
N TYR A 99 13.42 -11.84 -0.28
CA TYR A 99 13.55 -12.70 -1.43
C TYR A 99 14.33 -11.97 -2.54
N THR A 100 13.98 -10.73 -2.78
CA THR A 100 14.63 -9.94 -3.81
C THR A 100 16.11 -9.76 -3.52
N GLN A 101 16.43 -9.46 -2.27
CA GLN A 101 17.81 -9.28 -1.90
C GLN A 101 18.59 -10.57 -2.10
N LYS A 102 18.01 -11.68 -1.72
CA LYS A 102 18.68 -12.95 -1.85
C LYS A 102 18.86 -13.32 -3.32
N ALA A 103 17.85 -13.01 -4.12
CA ALA A 103 17.93 -13.29 -5.55
C ALA A 103 19.08 -12.52 -6.19
N LEU A 104 19.30 -11.28 -5.74
CA LEU A 104 20.38 -10.49 -6.28
C LEU A 104 21.73 -11.12 -5.91
N VAL A 105 21.84 -11.60 -4.70
CA VAL A 105 23.08 -12.23 -4.27
C VAL A 105 23.33 -13.48 -5.09
N VAL A 106 22.30 -14.30 -5.27
CA VAL A 106 22.46 -15.52 -6.05
C VAL A 106 22.87 -15.20 -7.48
N ASN A 107 22.22 -14.20 -8.06
CA ASN A 107 22.55 -13.82 -9.41
C ASN A 107 23.95 -13.34 -9.55
N ARG A 108 24.45 -12.65 -8.54
CA ARG A 108 25.78 -12.16 -8.62
C ARG A 108 26.79 -13.28 -8.61
N LEU A 109 26.44 -14.40 -8.02
CA LEU A 109 27.36 -15.52 -7.97
C LEU A 109 27.43 -16.28 -9.28
N ILE A 110 26.43 -16.11 -10.10
CA ILE A 110 26.46 -16.76 -11.35
C ILE A 110 27.33 -15.92 -12.19
N LYS A 111 28.49 -16.42 -12.56
CA LYS A 111 29.32 -15.64 -13.19
C LYS A 111 29.27 -15.66 -14.55
N GLN A 112 29.59 -14.87 -15.13
CA GLN A 112 29.56 -14.87 -16.44
C GLN A 112 30.81 -14.86 -16.88
#